data_8f09d440584fbaa85492e5c77e59a53d
#
_entry.id   8f09d440584fbaa85492e5c77e59a53d
#
_cell.length_a   1.000
_cell.length_b   1.000
_cell.length_c   1.000
_cell.angle_alpha   90.00
_cell.angle_beta   90.00
_cell.angle_gamma   90.00
#
_symmetry.space_group_name_H-M   'P 1'
#
loop_
_entity.id
_entity.type
_entity.pdbx_description
1 polymer ?
#
loop_
_entity_poly.entity_id
_entity_poly.type
_entity_poly.pdbx_seq_one_letter_code
_entity_poly.pdbx_strand_id
1 'polypeptide(L)'
;MSIFTKSLLTAVCASSLVACVVKQDEAPDDLRRAIPTSDQVRINLPTGTARSLGELAEWYVATRKVTTTFNGGTAWVLVLVHTIVQFPVTSVDGDTYTWGPWSDALDPAEYKLDVRALGDGTYSYQLSGRSKTVAGSSFEVVIDGFADPRPGDLKGNGTFMIDFDAGKRVNPIDSDPDARGQVDVNYDLLARHLDLHIMSTDDAGNPVTADYAYNETATGGGDMVFNIEGDAGGTPLLEQITLRSRWEASGVGRADGRLAGGDLADGATASECWNETFARVYYEDSANFAPTEGNVADCAFATQDLPPL
;
A
#
# COMPACT_ATOMS: atom_id res chain seq x y z
N MET A 1 -3.75 9.33 -10.93
CA MET A 1 -3.17 8.04 -11.37
C MET A 1 -2.98 8.03 -12.88
N SER A 2 -2.11 8.76 -13.45
CA SER A 2 -2.03 8.73 -14.94
C SER A 2 -0.71 9.19 -15.57
N ILE A 3 0.21 9.80 -14.89
CA ILE A 3 1.34 10.47 -15.57
C ILE A 3 2.68 9.77 -15.30
N PHE A 4 2.93 9.27 -14.12
CA PHE A 4 4.17 8.59 -13.77
C PHE A 4 4.44 7.29 -14.56
N THR A 5 3.41 6.52 -14.88
CA THR A 5 3.56 5.26 -15.63
C THR A 5 3.82 5.45 -17.13
N LYS A 6 3.49 6.60 -17.71
CA LYS A 6 3.67 6.81 -19.16
C LYS A 6 5.04 7.35 -19.52
N SER A 7 5.66 8.16 -18.68
CA SER A 7 6.98 8.75 -18.97
C SER A 7 8.14 7.76 -18.79
N LEU A 8 8.03 6.81 -17.86
CA LEU A 8 9.10 5.84 -17.62
C LEU A 8 9.27 4.79 -18.75
N LEU A 9 8.19 4.45 -19.46
CA LEU A 9 8.25 3.47 -20.55
C LEU A 9 8.88 4.02 -21.86
N THR A 10 8.90 5.33 -22.05
CA THR A 10 9.37 5.94 -23.29
C THR A 10 10.89 6.24 -23.31
N ALA A 11 11.50 6.45 -22.14
CA ALA A 11 12.91 6.82 -22.02
C ALA A 11 13.90 5.69 -22.33
N VAL A 12 13.47 4.43 -22.23
CA VAL A 12 14.35 3.26 -22.36
C VAL A 12 14.68 2.90 -23.81
N CYS A 13 13.91 3.37 -24.79
CA CYS A 13 14.09 2.99 -26.19
C CYS A 13 15.14 3.80 -26.99
N ALA A 14 15.70 4.89 -26.46
CA ALA A 14 16.50 5.83 -27.26
C ALA A 14 18.03 5.70 -27.12
N SER A 15 18.58 4.86 -26.23
CA SER A 15 20.03 4.81 -25.96
C SER A 15 20.78 3.60 -26.54
N SER A 16 20.25 2.90 -27.53
CA SER A 16 20.86 1.66 -28.07
C SER A 16 21.70 1.85 -29.34
N LEU A 17 22.49 2.90 -29.48
CA LEU A 17 23.44 3.06 -30.60
C LEU A 17 24.80 3.62 -30.16
N VAL A 18 25.53 2.89 -29.31
CA VAL A 18 27.01 2.89 -29.38
C VAL A 18 27.49 1.52 -28.89
N ALA A 19 27.83 0.64 -29.81
CA ALA A 19 28.41 -0.66 -29.54
C ALA A 19 29.89 -0.56 -29.17
N CYS A 20 30.18 -0.29 -27.90
CA CYS A 20 31.36 -0.87 -27.26
C CYS A 20 30.81 -2.06 -26.45
N VAL A 21 31.33 -3.26 -26.68
CA VAL A 21 31.04 -4.46 -25.86
C VAL A 21 31.73 -4.21 -24.51
N VAL A 22 31.13 -3.37 -23.68
CA VAL A 22 31.33 -3.38 -22.24
C VAL A 22 30.55 -4.59 -21.77
N LYS A 23 31.23 -5.56 -21.13
CA LYS A 23 30.58 -6.64 -20.40
C LYS A 23 29.64 -5.96 -19.40
N GLN A 24 28.36 -5.89 -19.74
CA GLN A 24 27.34 -5.33 -18.84
C GLN A 24 27.29 -6.28 -17.66
N ASP A 25 27.66 -5.79 -16.47
CA ASP A 25 27.48 -6.54 -15.25
C ASP A 25 25.96 -6.70 -15.06
N GLU A 26 25.51 -7.93 -15.07
CA GLU A 26 24.10 -8.25 -14.84
C GLU A 26 23.86 -8.38 -13.35
N ALA A 27 22.74 -7.82 -12.87
CA ALA A 27 22.32 -8.05 -11.50
C ALA A 27 22.07 -9.56 -11.29
N PRO A 28 22.42 -10.11 -10.12
CA PRO A 28 22.13 -11.49 -9.81
C PRO A 28 20.64 -11.81 -9.96
N ASP A 29 20.30 -13.00 -10.45
CA ASP A 29 18.90 -13.41 -10.61
C ASP A 29 18.15 -13.43 -9.29
N ASP A 30 18.84 -13.72 -8.18
CA ASP A 30 18.26 -13.69 -6.84
C ASP A 30 17.83 -12.27 -6.42
N LEU A 31 18.57 -11.25 -6.83
CA LEU A 31 18.20 -9.86 -6.59
C LEU A 31 16.92 -9.49 -7.37
N ARG A 32 16.82 -9.93 -8.63
CA ARG A 32 15.62 -9.68 -9.45
C ARG A 32 14.38 -10.35 -8.88
N ARG A 33 14.54 -11.51 -8.24
CA ARG A 33 13.46 -12.26 -7.57
C ARG A 33 13.16 -11.79 -6.15
N ALA A 34 14.08 -11.05 -5.53
CA ALA A 34 13.94 -10.54 -4.17
C ALA A 34 12.82 -9.52 -4.03
N ILE A 35 12.56 -8.74 -5.09
CA ILE A 35 11.58 -7.66 -5.08
C ILE A 35 10.25 -8.19 -5.59
N PRO A 36 9.21 -8.21 -4.74
CA PRO A 36 7.90 -8.73 -5.12
C PRO A 36 7.25 -7.89 -6.21
N THR A 37 6.40 -8.52 -7.00
CA THR A 37 5.52 -7.82 -7.94
C THR A 37 4.33 -7.21 -7.19
N SER A 38 3.66 -6.23 -7.78
CA SER A 38 2.45 -5.63 -7.20
C SER A 38 1.34 -6.65 -6.96
N ASP A 39 1.22 -7.66 -7.82
CA ASP A 39 0.18 -8.69 -7.68
C ASP A 39 0.41 -9.60 -6.46
N GLN A 40 1.66 -9.70 -5.99
CA GLN A 40 2.02 -10.51 -4.82
C GLN A 40 1.67 -9.86 -3.48
N VAL A 41 1.65 -8.54 -3.43
CA VAL A 41 1.28 -7.75 -2.23
C VAL A 41 -0.11 -7.13 -2.33
N ARG A 42 -0.85 -7.47 -3.38
CA ARG A 42 -2.18 -6.93 -3.61
C ARG A 42 -3.18 -7.53 -2.63
N ILE A 43 -4.03 -6.68 -2.06
CA ILE A 43 -5.18 -7.09 -1.28
C ILE A 43 -6.26 -7.61 -2.24
N ASN A 44 -6.67 -8.85 -2.06
CA ASN A 44 -7.70 -9.49 -2.87
C ASN A 44 -9.06 -9.34 -2.19
N LEU A 45 -9.85 -8.37 -2.64
CA LEU A 45 -11.26 -8.26 -2.28
C LEU A 45 -12.09 -8.76 -3.46
N PRO A 46 -12.96 -9.76 -3.30
CA PRO A 46 -13.83 -10.23 -4.36
C PRO A 46 -14.65 -9.08 -4.94
N THR A 47 -14.66 -8.95 -6.25
CA THR A 47 -15.51 -7.99 -6.97
C THR A 47 -16.57 -8.77 -7.71
N GLY A 48 -17.80 -8.72 -7.23
CA GLY A 48 -18.93 -9.39 -7.90
C GLY A 48 -19.23 -8.81 -9.27
N THR A 49 -19.56 -9.69 -10.19
CA THR A 49 -20.12 -9.31 -11.50
C THR A 49 -21.64 -9.24 -11.48
N ALA A 50 -22.28 -9.71 -10.42
CA ALA A 50 -23.73 -9.70 -10.28
C ALA A 50 -24.22 -8.28 -9.97
N ARG A 51 -25.21 -7.82 -10.74
CA ARG A 51 -25.94 -6.59 -10.38
C ARG A 51 -26.79 -6.91 -9.14
N SER A 52 -26.47 -6.28 -8.04
CA SER A 52 -27.30 -6.31 -6.84
C SER A 52 -28.68 -5.74 -7.16
N LEU A 53 -29.74 -6.46 -6.78
CA LEU A 53 -31.11 -5.94 -6.79
C LEU A 53 -31.46 -5.18 -5.50
N GLY A 54 -30.49 -5.03 -4.59
CA GLY A 54 -30.60 -4.35 -3.31
C GLY A 54 -29.61 -3.21 -3.17
N GLU A 55 -29.70 -2.53 -2.04
CA GLU A 55 -28.72 -1.52 -1.64
C GLU A 55 -27.38 -2.22 -1.26
N LEU A 56 -26.27 -1.67 -1.75
CA LEU A 56 -24.95 -2.20 -1.39
C LEU A 56 -24.71 -1.94 0.10
N ALA A 57 -24.12 -2.91 0.78
CA ALA A 57 -23.68 -2.75 2.15
C ALA A 57 -22.67 -1.60 2.26
N GLU A 58 -22.90 -0.64 3.15
CA GLU A 58 -22.06 0.56 3.28
C GLU A 58 -20.65 0.21 3.74
N TRP A 59 -20.53 -0.74 4.65
CA TRP A 59 -19.24 -1.18 5.17
C TRP A 59 -18.46 -2.04 4.19
N TYR A 60 -19.14 -2.77 3.30
CA TYR A 60 -18.49 -3.36 2.13
C TYR A 60 -17.89 -2.27 1.23
N VAL A 61 -18.64 -1.20 0.97
CA VAL A 61 -18.15 -0.06 0.16
C VAL A 61 -16.95 0.60 0.82
N ALA A 62 -16.98 0.79 2.15
CA ALA A 62 -15.86 1.32 2.93
C ALA A 62 -14.64 0.40 2.85
N THR A 63 -14.82 -0.91 3.06
CA THR A 63 -13.76 -1.93 2.93
C THR A 63 -13.13 -1.89 1.54
N ARG A 64 -13.96 -1.84 0.51
CA ARG A 64 -13.51 -1.74 -0.88
C ARG A 64 -12.74 -0.45 -1.16
N LYS A 65 -13.18 0.67 -0.61
CA LYS A 65 -12.46 1.95 -0.74
C LYS A 65 -11.07 1.88 -0.15
N VAL A 66 -10.94 1.38 1.09
CA VAL A 66 -9.65 1.20 1.76
C VAL A 66 -8.74 0.29 0.93
N THR A 67 -9.20 -0.90 0.54
CA THR A 67 -8.39 -1.85 -0.25
C THR A 67 -7.98 -1.31 -1.62
N THR A 68 -8.88 -0.56 -2.29
CA THR A 68 -8.59 0.05 -3.60
C THR A 68 -7.58 1.18 -3.47
N THR A 69 -7.70 2.01 -2.43
CA THR A 69 -6.74 3.09 -2.14
C THR A 69 -5.35 2.52 -1.88
N PHE A 70 -5.26 1.45 -1.08
CA PHE A 70 -3.99 0.77 -0.84
C PHE A 70 -3.41 0.20 -2.15
N ASN A 71 -4.16 -0.62 -2.88
CA ASN A 71 -3.69 -1.25 -4.11
C ASN A 71 -3.29 -0.21 -5.18
N GLY A 72 -3.89 0.96 -5.18
CA GLY A 72 -3.56 2.06 -6.08
C GLY A 72 -2.42 2.96 -5.58
N GLY A 73 -2.28 3.12 -4.27
CA GLY A 73 -1.38 4.08 -3.65
C GLY A 73 0.01 3.53 -3.32
N THR A 74 0.13 2.25 -2.94
CA THR A 74 1.41 1.68 -2.49
C THR A 74 1.96 0.58 -3.39
N ALA A 75 1.10 -0.21 -4.03
CA ALA A 75 1.55 -1.30 -4.90
C ALA A 75 2.38 -0.83 -6.11
N TRP A 76 2.20 0.41 -6.59
CA TRP A 76 2.98 0.96 -7.71
C TRP A 76 4.50 1.03 -7.42
N VAL A 77 4.90 1.21 -6.16
CA VAL A 77 6.32 1.24 -5.74
C VAL A 77 7.00 -0.07 -6.12
N LEU A 78 6.37 -1.18 -5.81
CA LEU A 78 6.92 -2.50 -6.11
C LEU A 78 6.96 -2.76 -7.61
N VAL A 79 5.94 -2.30 -8.37
CA VAL A 79 5.98 -2.33 -9.84
C VAL A 79 7.18 -1.56 -10.37
N LEU A 80 7.42 -0.37 -9.83
CA LEU A 80 8.51 0.49 -10.25
C LEU A 80 9.86 -0.16 -9.97
N VAL A 81 10.12 -0.56 -8.73
CA VAL A 81 11.40 -1.17 -8.33
C VAL A 81 11.60 -2.50 -9.06
N HIS A 82 10.57 -3.35 -9.14
CA HIS A 82 10.64 -4.62 -9.89
C HIS A 82 10.95 -4.38 -11.36
N THR A 83 10.35 -3.38 -11.99
CA THR A 83 10.61 -3.05 -13.39
C THR A 83 12.04 -2.57 -13.59
N ILE A 84 12.55 -1.70 -12.72
CA ILE A 84 13.91 -1.14 -12.83
C ILE A 84 14.95 -2.26 -12.76
N VAL A 85 14.83 -3.21 -11.85
CA VAL A 85 15.82 -4.29 -11.68
C VAL A 85 15.85 -5.31 -12.82
N GLN A 86 14.87 -5.29 -13.74
CA GLN A 86 14.89 -6.10 -14.95
C GLN A 86 15.83 -5.53 -16.03
N PHE A 87 16.20 -4.24 -15.95
CA PHE A 87 17.17 -3.66 -16.89
C PHE A 87 18.60 -3.94 -16.45
N PRO A 88 19.56 -3.82 -17.39
CA PRO A 88 20.97 -3.91 -17.07
C PRO A 88 21.38 -2.85 -16.05
N VAL A 89 22.25 -3.21 -15.10
CA VAL A 89 22.79 -2.26 -14.13
C VAL A 89 23.67 -1.20 -14.83
N THR A 90 23.65 0.02 -14.31
CA THR A 90 24.50 1.11 -14.81
C THR A 90 25.92 0.98 -14.26
N SER A 91 26.05 0.59 -12.98
CA SER A 91 27.34 0.37 -12.33
C SER A 91 27.21 -0.60 -11.16
N VAL A 92 28.34 -1.25 -10.83
CA VAL A 92 28.49 -2.09 -9.64
C VAL A 92 29.70 -1.59 -8.86
N ASP A 93 29.48 -1.34 -7.57
CA ASP A 93 30.54 -0.98 -6.64
C ASP A 93 30.46 -1.87 -5.38
N GLY A 94 31.38 -2.84 -5.31
CA GLY A 94 31.34 -3.88 -4.29
C GLY A 94 30.04 -4.67 -4.34
N ASP A 95 29.25 -4.61 -3.26
CA ASP A 95 27.98 -5.30 -3.12
C ASP A 95 26.78 -4.44 -3.56
N THR A 96 27.03 -3.25 -4.13
CA THR A 96 25.98 -2.30 -4.53
C THR A 96 25.83 -2.26 -6.04
N TYR A 97 24.60 -2.47 -6.48
CA TYR A 97 24.15 -2.42 -7.87
C TYR A 97 23.36 -1.13 -8.07
N THR A 98 23.75 -0.31 -9.04
CA THR A 98 23.08 0.98 -9.31
C THR A 98 22.44 0.98 -10.69
N TRP A 99 21.19 1.42 -10.75
CA TRP A 99 20.47 1.77 -11.97
C TRP A 99 20.26 3.28 -12.00
N GLY A 100 20.60 3.90 -13.11
CA GLY A 100 20.50 5.35 -13.27
C GLY A 100 21.83 6.08 -13.07
N PRO A 101 21.81 7.42 -12.85
CA PRO A 101 20.62 8.27 -12.83
C PRO A 101 19.91 8.30 -14.19
N TRP A 102 18.57 8.34 -14.16
CA TRP A 102 17.75 8.51 -15.37
C TRP A 102 16.77 9.67 -15.21
N SER A 103 16.44 10.30 -16.33
CA SER A 103 15.48 11.38 -16.43
C SER A 103 15.14 11.63 -17.89
N ASP A 104 13.90 11.98 -18.17
CA ASP A 104 13.51 12.50 -19.46
C ASP A 104 13.89 14.00 -19.61
N ALA A 105 13.95 14.48 -20.86
CA ALA A 105 14.36 15.86 -21.13
C ALA A 105 13.43 16.91 -20.49
N LEU A 106 12.14 16.58 -20.35
CA LEU A 106 11.12 17.44 -19.76
C LEU A 106 10.80 17.09 -18.29
N ASP A 107 11.40 16.04 -17.75
CA ASP A 107 11.22 15.65 -16.36
C ASP A 107 11.88 16.67 -15.42
N PRO A 108 11.18 17.18 -14.40
CA PRO A 108 11.74 18.13 -13.44
C PRO A 108 12.71 17.47 -12.44
N ALA A 109 12.79 16.15 -12.44
CA ALA A 109 13.62 15.37 -11.54
C ALA A 109 14.45 14.31 -12.29
N GLU A 110 15.48 13.81 -11.65
CA GLU A 110 16.19 12.60 -12.03
C GLU A 110 16.25 11.62 -10.87
N TYR A 111 16.26 10.32 -11.17
CA TYR A 111 16.18 9.25 -10.19
C TYR A 111 17.29 8.23 -10.38
N LYS A 112 17.66 7.56 -9.29
CA LYS A 112 18.49 6.36 -9.30
C LYS A 112 17.99 5.34 -8.30
N LEU A 113 18.17 4.06 -8.59
CA LEU A 113 17.94 2.95 -7.69
C LEU A 113 19.29 2.32 -7.32
N ASP A 114 19.60 2.26 -6.04
CA ASP A 114 20.72 1.52 -5.49
C ASP A 114 20.17 0.28 -4.78
N VAL A 115 20.70 -0.91 -5.09
CA VAL A 115 20.38 -2.17 -4.39
C VAL A 115 21.68 -2.76 -3.88
N ARG A 116 21.72 -3.07 -2.58
CA ARG A 116 22.88 -3.62 -1.92
C ARG A 116 22.62 -5.05 -1.44
N ALA A 117 23.49 -5.97 -1.84
CA ALA A 117 23.53 -7.31 -1.26
C ALA A 117 24.14 -7.26 0.14
N LEU A 118 23.46 -7.84 1.13
CA LEU A 118 23.89 -7.79 2.53
C LEU A 118 24.78 -8.99 2.94
N GLY A 119 25.16 -9.84 1.98
CA GLY A 119 26.08 -10.95 2.17
C GLY A 119 25.47 -12.21 2.79
N ASP A 120 24.24 -12.15 3.27
CA ASP A 120 23.48 -13.28 3.85
C ASP A 120 22.33 -13.76 2.93
N GLY A 121 22.28 -13.26 1.71
CA GLY A 121 21.23 -13.55 0.73
C GLY A 121 20.02 -12.62 0.81
N THR A 122 20.14 -11.55 1.60
CA THR A 122 19.13 -10.47 1.68
C THR A 122 19.62 -9.21 0.98
N TYR A 123 18.71 -8.27 0.74
CA TYR A 123 18.99 -7.05 0.00
C TYR A 123 18.35 -5.84 0.65
N SER A 124 19.06 -4.72 0.66
CA SER A 124 18.45 -3.41 0.87
C SER A 124 18.38 -2.66 -0.46
N TYR A 125 17.37 -1.80 -0.62
CA TYR A 125 17.22 -0.99 -1.82
C TYR A 125 16.75 0.42 -1.50
N GLN A 126 17.25 1.39 -2.27
CA GLN A 126 16.90 2.81 -2.12
C GLN A 126 16.63 3.43 -3.49
N LEU A 127 15.41 3.95 -3.70
CA LEU A 127 15.13 4.85 -4.79
C LEU A 127 15.35 6.28 -4.31
N SER A 128 16.30 6.96 -4.91
CA SER A 128 16.61 8.35 -4.61
C SER A 128 16.33 9.23 -5.82
N GLY A 129 15.84 10.43 -5.56
CA GLY A 129 15.60 11.44 -6.58
C GLY A 129 16.28 12.75 -6.24
N ARG A 130 16.54 13.59 -7.26
CA ARG A 130 16.94 14.98 -7.07
C ARG A 130 16.24 15.89 -8.07
N SER A 131 15.90 17.09 -7.61
CA SER A 131 15.29 18.09 -8.47
C SER A 131 16.30 18.65 -9.48
N LYS A 132 15.91 18.77 -10.75
CA LYS A 132 16.66 19.46 -11.79
C LYS A 132 16.37 20.97 -11.80
N THR A 133 15.31 21.38 -11.11
CA THR A 133 14.89 22.80 -11.06
C THR A 133 15.57 23.57 -9.93
N VAL A 134 16.21 22.88 -8.98
CA VAL A 134 16.92 23.47 -7.84
C VAL A 134 18.42 23.27 -8.05
N ALA A 135 19.15 24.37 -8.23
CA ALA A 135 20.61 24.33 -8.42
C ALA A 135 21.30 23.76 -7.17
N GLY A 136 22.17 22.77 -7.37
CA GLY A 136 22.93 22.14 -6.28
C GLY A 136 22.12 21.17 -5.42
N SER A 137 20.92 20.74 -5.87
CA SER A 137 20.14 19.70 -5.19
C SER A 137 20.94 18.39 -5.11
N SER A 138 20.89 17.74 -3.95
CA SER A 138 21.41 16.40 -3.73
C SER A 138 20.32 15.35 -3.95
N PHE A 139 20.72 14.09 -4.15
CA PHE A 139 19.77 12.98 -4.11
C PHE A 139 19.17 12.84 -2.71
N GLU A 140 17.84 12.77 -2.64
CA GLU A 140 17.05 12.47 -1.46
C GLU A 140 16.41 11.08 -1.62
N VAL A 141 16.39 10.29 -0.55
CA VAL A 141 15.73 8.99 -0.56
C VAL A 141 14.21 9.22 -0.55
N VAL A 142 13.52 8.63 -1.53
CA VAL A 142 12.05 8.68 -1.67
C VAL A 142 11.44 7.33 -1.26
N ILE A 143 12.17 6.24 -1.54
CA ILE A 143 11.79 4.88 -1.15
C ILE A 143 13.02 4.22 -0.55
N ASP A 144 12.85 3.60 0.61
CA ASP A 144 13.85 2.75 1.26
C ASP A 144 13.23 1.40 1.56
N GLY A 145 13.96 0.30 1.33
CA GLY A 145 13.38 -1.00 1.56
C GLY A 145 14.41 -2.11 1.79
N PHE A 146 13.87 -3.21 2.26
CA PHE A 146 14.57 -4.46 2.52
C PHE A 146 13.78 -5.62 1.92
N ALA A 147 14.47 -6.62 1.37
CA ALA A 147 13.87 -7.83 0.81
C ALA A 147 14.66 -9.07 1.20
N ASP A 148 13.94 -10.09 1.67
CA ASP A 148 14.45 -11.43 1.95
C ASP A 148 13.83 -12.47 1.01
N PRO A 149 14.50 -12.87 -0.08
CA PRO A 149 14.01 -13.88 -1.01
C PRO A 149 14.29 -15.33 -0.55
N ARG A 150 15.03 -15.55 0.53
CA ARG A 150 15.48 -16.88 0.97
C ARG A 150 14.36 -17.89 1.22
N PRO A 151 13.13 -17.51 1.63
CA PRO A 151 12.02 -18.46 1.72
C PRO A 151 11.64 -19.11 0.39
N GLY A 152 12.07 -18.59 -0.73
CA GLY A 152 11.86 -19.12 -2.09
C GLY A 152 11.02 -18.21 -2.97
N ASP A 153 10.82 -18.65 -4.21
CA ASP A 153 10.04 -17.90 -5.19
C ASP A 153 8.63 -17.65 -4.68
N LEU A 154 8.17 -16.41 -4.74
CA LEU A 154 6.85 -15.95 -4.29
C LEU A 154 6.57 -16.17 -2.77
N LYS A 155 7.59 -16.34 -1.97
CA LYS A 155 7.49 -16.59 -0.52
C LYS A 155 8.35 -15.66 0.31
N GLY A 156 8.99 -14.68 -0.32
CA GLY A 156 9.84 -13.70 0.34
C GLY A 156 9.06 -12.82 1.32
N ASN A 157 9.80 -12.13 2.14
CA ASN A 157 9.28 -11.10 3.03
C ASN A 157 10.16 -9.85 2.92
N GLY A 158 9.65 -8.74 3.44
CA GLY A 158 10.43 -7.51 3.42
C GLY A 158 9.65 -6.32 3.95
N THR A 159 10.32 -5.19 3.89
CA THR A 159 9.77 -3.90 4.31
C THR A 159 10.08 -2.85 3.28
N PHE A 160 9.25 -1.83 3.18
CA PHE A 160 9.62 -0.60 2.49
C PHE A 160 8.89 0.60 3.08
N MET A 161 9.55 1.75 2.94
CA MET A 161 9.05 3.05 3.32
C MET A 161 8.91 3.91 2.06
N ILE A 162 7.85 4.72 2.01
CA ILE A 162 7.64 5.77 1.01
C ILE A 162 7.60 7.11 1.74
N ASP A 163 8.49 8.03 1.37
CA ASP A 163 8.46 9.42 1.85
C ASP A 163 7.83 10.31 0.76
N PHE A 164 6.54 10.64 0.93
CA PHE A 164 5.81 11.51 0.00
C PHE A 164 6.31 12.95 0.04
N ASP A 165 6.79 13.41 1.18
CA ASP A 165 7.31 14.77 1.32
C ASP A 165 8.66 14.93 0.61
N ALA A 166 9.53 13.91 0.68
CA ALA A 166 10.74 13.84 -0.14
C ALA A 166 10.37 13.79 -1.64
N GLY A 167 9.38 12.97 -2.00
CA GLY A 167 8.87 12.89 -3.36
C GLY A 167 8.45 14.25 -3.91
N LYS A 168 7.74 15.06 -3.13
CA LYS A 168 7.34 16.42 -3.49
C LYS A 168 8.52 17.38 -3.64
N ARG A 169 9.51 17.29 -2.76
CA ARG A 169 10.73 18.11 -2.87
C ARG A 169 11.52 17.78 -4.14
N VAL A 170 11.57 16.50 -4.49
CA VAL A 170 12.26 16.01 -5.69
C VAL A 170 11.51 16.41 -6.97
N ASN A 171 10.20 16.17 -7.01
CA ASN A 171 9.37 16.44 -8.19
C ASN A 171 8.06 17.16 -7.80
N PRO A 172 8.11 18.48 -7.59
CA PRO A 172 6.96 19.25 -7.16
C PRO A 172 5.86 19.42 -8.22
N ILE A 173 6.13 19.07 -9.47
CA ILE A 173 5.20 19.27 -10.60
C ILE A 173 4.29 18.06 -10.76
N ASP A 174 4.84 16.85 -10.69
CA ASP A 174 4.09 15.60 -10.96
C ASP A 174 3.65 14.87 -9.68
N SER A 175 4.07 15.36 -8.51
CA SER A 175 3.64 14.79 -7.24
C SER A 175 2.18 15.11 -6.95
N ASP A 176 1.46 14.15 -6.37
CA ASP A 176 0.10 14.36 -5.88
C ASP A 176 0.12 15.43 -4.77
N PRO A 177 -0.60 16.56 -4.92
CA PRO A 177 -0.62 17.61 -3.92
C PRO A 177 -1.18 17.14 -2.56
N ASP A 178 -2.05 16.13 -2.56
CA ASP A 178 -2.70 15.62 -1.36
C ASP A 178 -1.88 14.51 -0.66
N ALA A 179 -0.92 13.89 -1.33
CA ALA A 179 -0.04 12.90 -0.72
C ALA A 179 0.95 13.59 0.24
N ARG A 180 1.00 13.18 1.51
CA ARG A 180 1.82 13.79 2.57
C ARG A 180 2.33 12.73 3.54
N GLY A 181 3.49 13.01 4.15
CA GLY A 181 4.06 12.18 5.20
C GLY A 181 4.69 10.91 4.67
N GLN A 182 4.58 9.85 5.43
CA GLN A 182 5.30 8.58 5.21
C GLN A 182 4.36 7.39 5.33
N VAL A 183 4.64 6.35 4.57
CA VAL A 183 4.00 5.04 4.70
C VAL A 183 5.08 3.97 4.84
N ASP A 184 5.04 3.25 5.95
CA ASP A 184 5.86 2.07 6.18
C ASP A 184 5.03 0.81 5.87
N VAL A 185 5.60 -0.11 5.11
CA VAL A 185 4.96 -1.35 4.69
C VAL A 185 5.82 -2.53 5.11
N ASN A 186 5.19 -3.53 5.72
CA ASN A 186 5.78 -4.83 6.02
C ASN A 186 4.95 -5.91 5.32
N TYR A 187 5.60 -6.82 4.59
CA TYR A 187 4.92 -7.89 3.86
C TYR A 187 5.58 -9.25 4.11
N ASP A 188 4.76 -10.28 4.19
CA ASP A 188 5.18 -11.69 4.21
C ASP A 188 4.34 -12.47 3.18
N LEU A 189 4.95 -12.82 2.05
CA LEU A 189 4.25 -13.51 0.95
C LEU A 189 3.91 -14.96 1.32
N LEU A 190 4.72 -15.60 2.19
CA LEU A 190 4.44 -16.97 2.63
C LEU A 190 3.26 -17.02 3.59
N ALA A 191 3.21 -16.08 4.53
CA ALA A 191 2.10 -15.92 5.47
C ALA A 191 0.88 -15.26 4.84
N ARG A 192 1.03 -14.64 3.64
CA ARG A 192 0.01 -13.81 2.99
C ARG A 192 -0.46 -12.67 3.88
N HIS A 193 0.50 -12.03 4.51
CA HIS A 193 0.33 -10.98 5.49
C HIS A 193 0.90 -9.66 5.00
N LEU A 194 0.23 -8.57 5.37
CA LEU A 194 0.62 -7.21 5.03
C LEU A 194 0.25 -6.27 6.17
N ASP A 195 1.22 -5.49 6.65
CA ASP A 195 1.00 -4.40 7.58
C ASP A 195 1.43 -3.07 6.96
N LEU A 196 0.68 -2.02 7.26
CA LEU A 196 1.04 -0.66 6.94
C LEU A 196 0.91 0.22 8.17
N HIS A 197 1.86 1.13 8.29
CA HIS A 197 1.79 2.25 9.22
C HIS A 197 1.89 3.56 8.43
N ILE A 198 0.89 4.40 8.56
CA ILE A 198 0.76 5.66 7.84
C ILE A 198 0.93 6.80 8.84
N MET A 199 1.87 7.68 8.58
CA MET A 199 2.09 8.92 9.31
C MET A 199 1.88 10.09 8.36
N SER A 200 0.87 10.92 8.62
CA SER A 200 0.50 12.03 7.75
C SER A 200 0.03 13.23 8.56
N THR A 201 -0.49 14.23 7.89
CA THR A 201 -1.18 15.37 8.49
C THR A 201 -2.51 15.62 7.80
N ASP A 202 -3.50 16.11 8.55
CA ASP A 202 -4.75 16.62 7.99
C ASP A 202 -4.53 17.95 7.24
N ASP A 203 -5.59 18.54 6.71
CA ASP A 203 -5.52 19.83 6.01
C ASP A 203 -5.23 21.02 6.95
N ALA A 204 -5.43 20.87 8.26
CA ALA A 204 -5.07 21.85 9.27
C ALA A 204 -3.60 21.71 9.75
N GLY A 205 -2.91 20.63 9.34
CA GLY A 205 -1.54 20.32 9.72
C GLY A 205 -1.42 19.52 11.02
N ASN A 206 -2.53 18.98 11.55
CA ASN A 206 -2.48 18.11 12.72
C ASN A 206 -1.99 16.72 12.34
N PRO A 207 -1.20 16.03 13.19
CA PRO A 207 -0.79 14.66 12.93
C PRO A 207 -1.99 13.72 12.81
N VAL A 208 -1.94 12.85 11.81
CA VAL A 208 -2.87 11.72 11.60
C VAL A 208 -2.06 10.45 11.44
N THR A 209 -2.38 9.43 12.23
CA THR A 209 -1.79 8.10 12.08
C THR A 209 -2.86 7.08 11.71
N ALA A 210 -2.51 6.14 10.86
CA ALA A 210 -3.38 5.02 10.55
C ALA A 210 -2.56 3.74 10.44
N ASP A 211 -3.11 2.66 11.00
CA ASP A 211 -2.56 1.32 10.92
C ASP A 211 -3.51 0.43 10.12
N TYR A 212 -2.92 -0.40 9.32
CA TYR A 212 -3.64 -1.35 8.49
C TYR A 212 -2.96 -2.71 8.55
N ALA A 213 -3.73 -3.75 8.84
CA ALA A 213 -3.26 -5.13 8.79
C ALA A 213 -4.18 -5.96 7.90
N TYR A 214 -3.60 -6.80 7.06
CA TYR A 214 -4.33 -7.68 6.16
C TYR A 214 -3.75 -9.09 6.18
N ASN A 215 -4.64 -10.08 6.25
CA ASN A 215 -4.31 -11.49 6.10
C ASN A 215 -5.22 -12.11 5.03
N GLU A 216 -4.62 -12.70 4.00
CA GLU A 216 -5.36 -13.53 3.07
C GLU A 216 -5.49 -14.95 3.64
N THR A 217 -6.71 -15.48 3.65
CA THR A 217 -6.93 -16.86 4.09
C THR A 217 -6.50 -17.87 3.02
N ALA A 218 -6.16 -19.09 3.44
CA ALA A 218 -5.75 -20.15 2.51
C ALA A 218 -6.84 -20.51 1.47
N THR A 219 -8.10 -20.14 1.73
CA THR A 219 -9.24 -20.36 0.84
C THR A 219 -9.56 -19.18 -0.08
N GLY A 220 -8.75 -18.10 -0.03
CA GLY A 220 -8.92 -16.92 -0.88
C GLY A 220 -9.89 -15.86 -0.32
N GLY A 221 -10.27 -15.99 0.96
CA GLY A 221 -10.93 -14.91 1.69
C GLY A 221 -9.90 -13.94 2.30
N GLY A 222 -10.37 -12.97 3.09
CA GLY A 222 -9.51 -12.01 3.74
C GLY A 222 -10.00 -11.58 5.12
N ASP A 223 -9.08 -11.07 5.90
CA ASP A 223 -9.29 -10.44 7.19
C ASP A 223 -8.46 -9.16 7.23
N MET A 224 -9.13 -8.03 7.37
CA MET A 224 -8.53 -6.70 7.37
C MET A 224 -8.90 -5.98 8.65
N VAL A 225 -7.91 -5.38 9.28
CA VAL A 225 -8.10 -4.40 10.36
C VAL A 225 -7.53 -3.07 9.92
N PHE A 226 -8.31 -2.01 10.11
CA PHE A 226 -7.89 -0.64 9.85
C PHE A 226 -8.17 0.19 11.09
N ASN A 227 -7.15 0.88 11.59
CA ASN A 227 -7.26 1.83 12.69
C ASN A 227 -6.82 3.21 12.19
N ILE A 228 -7.57 4.23 12.55
CA ILE A 228 -7.18 5.61 12.31
C ILE A 228 -7.43 6.40 13.59
N GLU A 229 -6.48 7.26 13.93
CA GLU A 229 -6.61 8.22 15.02
C GLU A 229 -6.73 9.61 14.42
N GLY A 230 -7.78 10.34 14.80
CA GLY A 230 -8.05 11.68 14.29
C GLY A 230 -9.19 12.34 15.05
N ASP A 231 -9.34 13.66 14.89
CA ASP A 231 -10.45 14.43 15.44
C ASP A 231 -11.70 14.22 14.57
N ALA A 232 -12.65 13.43 15.08
CA ALA A 232 -13.94 13.17 14.44
C ALA A 232 -15.08 14.04 15.01
N GLY A 233 -14.86 14.75 16.11
CA GLY A 233 -15.94 15.30 16.93
C GLY A 233 -15.95 16.81 17.17
N GLY A 234 -14.92 17.55 16.83
CA GLY A 234 -14.89 19.02 16.95
C GLY A 234 -14.34 19.54 18.28
N THR A 235 -13.70 18.71 19.10
CA THR A 235 -12.74 19.13 20.12
C THR A 235 -11.35 18.59 19.73
N PRO A 236 -10.23 19.17 20.19
CA PRO A 236 -8.90 18.71 19.82
C PRO A 236 -8.49 17.39 20.50
N LEU A 237 -9.44 16.60 20.99
CA LEU A 237 -9.21 15.26 21.53
C LEU A 237 -9.42 14.25 20.42
N LEU A 238 -8.43 13.36 20.24
CA LEU A 238 -8.46 12.42 19.14
C LEU A 238 -9.33 11.19 19.47
N GLU A 239 -10.21 10.86 18.53
CA GLU A 239 -10.97 9.60 18.53
C GLU A 239 -10.20 8.54 17.77
N GLN A 240 -10.42 7.30 18.17
CA GLN A 240 -9.95 6.13 17.48
C GLN A 240 -11.09 5.44 16.73
N ILE A 241 -10.93 5.30 15.43
CA ILE A 241 -11.84 4.56 14.57
C ILE A 241 -11.18 3.23 14.23
N THR A 242 -11.82 2.13 14.56
CA THR A 242 -11.39 0.78 14.20
C THR A 242 -12.42 0.17 13.27
N LEU A 243 -11.99 -0.38 12.14
CA LEU A 243 -12.80 -1.16 11.22
C LEU A 243 -12.14 -2.53 11.04
N ARG A 244 -12.85 -3.62 11.32
CA ARG A 244 -12.44 -4.97 10.92
C ARG A 244 -13.40 -5.53 9.90
N SER A 245 -12.87 -5.95 8.76
CA SER A 245 -13.64 -6.59 7.69
C SER A 245 -13.12 -7.99 7.43
N ARG A 246 -14.03 -8.97 7.36
CA ARG A 246 -13.73 -10.37 7.06
C ARG A 246 -14.61 -10.82 5.91
N TRP A 247 -14.03 -11.53 4.96
CA TRP A 247 -14.78 -12.04 3.81
C TRP A 247 -14.28 -13.40 3.36
N GLU A 248 -15.15 -14.15 2.75
CA GLU A 248 -14.84 -15.42 2.10
C GLU A 248 -14.51 -15.21 0.61
N ALA A 249 -13.96 -16.23 -0.03
CA ALA A 249 -13.70 -16.21 -1.48
C ALA A 249 -14.98 -16.05 -2.31
N SER A 250 -16.13 -16.45 -1.77
CA SER A 250 -17.46 -16.24 -2.37
C SER A 250 -17.87 -14.77 -2.46
N GLY A 251 -17.24 -13.91 -1.66
CA GLY A 251 -17.57 -12.49 -1.53
C GLY A 251 -18.47 -12.16 -0.35
N VAL A 252 -19.09 -13.16 0.31
CA VAL A 252 -19.87 -12.91 1.55
C VAL A 252 -18.95 -12.39 2.63
N GLY A 253 -19.42 -11.47 3.47
CA GLY A 253 -18.56 -10.91 4.49
C GLY A 253 -19.30 -10.21 5.62
N ARG A 254 -18.49 -9.75 6.58
CA ARG A 254 -18.91 -8.96 7.72
C ARG A 254 -17.86 -7.87 8.00
N ALA A 255 -18.33 -6.69 8.33
CA ALA A 255 -17.50 -5.67 8.94
C ALA A 255 -18.06 -5.26 10.30
N ASP A 256 -17.14 -5.04 11.23
CA ASP A 256 -17.39 -4.56 12.57
C ASP A 256 -16.60 -3.27 12.77
N GLY A 257 -17.25 -2.22 13.22
CA GLY A 257 -16.65 -0.92 13.48
C GLY A 257 -16.77 -0.48 14.92
N ARG A 258 -15.81 0.32 15.36
CA ARG A 258 -15.82 0.97 16.67
C ARG A 258 -15.29 2.38 16.53
N LEU A 259 -15.97 3.30 17.19
CA LEU A 259 -15.52 4.66 17.44
C LEU A 259 -15.39 4.83 18.95
N ALA A 260 -14.23 5.26 19.45
CA ALA A 260 -13.97 5.39 20.88
C ALA A 260 -12.93 6.46 21.18
N GLY A 261 -12.87 6.92 22.42
CA GLY A 261 -11.89 7.91 22.87
C GLY A 261 -12.31 9.35 22.62
N GLY A 262 -11.34 10.25 22.67
CA GLY A 262 -11.57 11.67 22.46
C GLY A 262 -12.55 12.30 23.43
N ASP A 263 -13.54 13.00 22.92
CA ASP A 263 -14.63 13.61 23.68
C ASP A 263 -15.89 12.72 23.75
N LEU A 264 -15.83 11.50 23.24
CA LEU A 264 -16.92 10.55 23.33
C LEU A 264 -17.01 9.96 24.73
N ALA A 265 -18.11 10.26 25.45
CA ALA A 265 -18.34 9.74 26.78
C ALA A 265 -18.51 8.21 26.77
N ASP A 266 -19.20 7.70 25.75
CA ASP A 266 -19.43 6.28 25.49
C ASP A 266 -19.08 6.01 24.03
N GLY A 267 -18.21 5.05 23.78
CA GLY A 267 -17.88 4.64 22.40
C GLY A 267 -19.10 4.03 21.69
N ALA A 268 -19.04 4.03 20.37
CA ALA A 268 -20.05 3.40 19.53
C ALA A 268 -19.46 2.21 18.76
N THR A 269 -20.29 1.18 18.57
CA THR A 269 -19.96 0.04 17.71
C THR A 269 -21.06 -0.18 16.69
N ALA A 270 -20.68 -0.66 15.49
CA ALA A 270 -21.64 -1.08 14.49
C ALA A 270 -21.16 -2.37 13.80
N SER A 271 -22.09 -3.15 13.32
CA SER A 271 -21.84 -4.39 12.58
C SER A 271 -22.71 -4.44 11.35
N GLU A 272 -22.15 -4.86 10.22
CA GLU A 272 -22.87 -5.06 8.97
C GLU A 272 -22.41 -6.36 8.31
N CYS A 273 -23.35 -7.15 7.78
CA CYS A 273 -23.05 -8.31 6.98
C CYS A 273 -23.63 -8.16 5.56
N TRP A 274 -22.94 -8.74 4.58
CA TRP A 274 -23.38 -8.76 3.18
C TRP A 274 -23.27 -10.16 2.57
N ASN A 275 -24.10 -10.39 1.57
CA ASN A 275 -24.14 -11.64 0.82
C ASN A 275 -23.20 -11.62 -0.41
N GLU A 276 -23.22 -12.68 -1.23
CA GLU A 276 -22.41 -12.83 -2.45
C GLU A 276 -22.65 -11.73 -3.51
N THR A 277 -23.77 -11.01 -3.44
CA THR A 277 -24.05 -9.86 -4.32
C THR A 277 -23.75 -8.53 -3.66
N PHE A 278 -23.09 -8.56 -2.48
CA PHE A 278 -22.72 -7.41 -1.66
C PHE A 278 -23.90 -6.59 -1.14
N ALA A 279 -25.11 -7.15 -1.17
CA ALA A 279 -26.28 -6.56 -0.54
C ALA A 279 -26.24 -6.81 0.97
N ARG A 280 -26.64 -5.80 1.76
CA ARG A 280 -26.78 -5.89 3.19
C ARG A 280 -27.78 -6.97 3.57
N VAL A 281 -27.43 -7.85 4.51
CA VAL A 281 -28.31 -8.88 5.08
C VAL A 281 -28.48 -8.71 6.59
N TYR A 282 -27.61 -7.95 7.23
CA TYR A 282 -27.70 -7.62 8.64
C TYR A 282 -27.03 -6.28 8.92
N TYR A 283 -27.62 -5.50 9.84
CA TYR A 283 -27.04 -4.29 10.43
C TYR A 283 -27.50 -4.12 11.86
N GLU A 284 -26.58 -3.70 12.73
CA GLU A 284 -26.84 -3.29 14.12
C GLU A 284 -25.79 -2.27 14.56
N ASP A 285 -26.20 -1.26 15.31
CA ASP A 285 -25.31 -0.33 15.99
C ASP A 285 -25.71 -0.05 17.44
N SER A 286 -24.73 0.28 18.28
CA SER A 286 -24.96 0.52 19.71
C SER A 286 -25.50 1.93 20.01
N ALA A 287 -25.39 2.86 19.06
CA ALA A 287 -25.78 4.25 19.21
C ALA A 287 -27.17 4.58 18.64
N ASN A 288 -27.82 3.56 18.02
CA ASN A 288 -29.11 3.71 17.33
C ASN A 288 -29.12 4.77 16.23
N PHE A 289 -28.04 4.86 15.45
CA PHE A 289 -27.97 5.69 14.25
C PHE A 289 -28.94 5.23 13.17
N ALA A 290 -29.12 3.89 13.06
CA ALA A 290 -30.11 3.30 12.20
C ALA A 290 -30.84 2.12 12.89
N PRO A 291 -32.05 1.75 12.44
CA PRO A 291 -32.73 0.55 12.94
C PRO A 291 -31.92 -0.72 12.67
N THR A 292 -31.97 -1.67 13.60
CA THR A 292 -31.46 -3.03 13.34
C THR A 292 -32.18 -3.65 12.16
N GLU A 293 -31.44 -4.19 11.21
CA GLU A 293 -31.95 -4.83 9.98
C GLU A 293 -31.46 -6.27 9.87
N GLY A 294 -32.34 -7.13 9.37
CA GLY A 294 -32.00 -8.53 9.08
C GLY A 294 -31.80 -9.41 10.32
N ASN A 295 -31.06 -10.50 10.12
CA ASN A 295 -30.79 -11.46 11.17
C ASN A 295 -29.30 -11.82 11.18
N VAL A 296 -28.66 -11.76 12.35
CA VAL A 296 -27.24 -12.11 12.50
C VAL A 296 -26.94 -13.56 12.09
N ALA A 297 -27.94 -14.44 12.11
CA ALA A 297 -27.80 -15.82 11.63
C ALA A 297 -27.56 -15.93 10.11
N ASP A 298 -27.86 -14.88 9.35
CA ASP A 298 -27.59 -14.81 7.91
C ASP A 298 -26.17 -14.34 7.58
N CYS A 299 -25.37 -13.97 8.61
CA CYS A 299 -23.98 -13.58 8.47
C CYS A 299 -23.06 -14.79 8.31
N ALA A 300 -22.13 -14.74 7.37
CA ALA A 300 -21.06 -15.74 7.25
C ALA A 300 -20.16 -15.81 8.50
N PHE A 301 -19.98 -14.65 9.15
CA PHE A 301 -19.26 -14.51 10.42
C PHE A 301 -20.27 -14.07 11.51
N ALA A 302 -20.73 -14.99 12.31
CA ALA A 302 -21.85 -14.76 13.24
C ALA A 302 -21.53 -13.83 14.42
N THR A 303 -20.23 -13.70 14.80
CA THR A 303 -19.82 -12.92 15.97
C THR A 303 -19.07 -11.65 15.57
N GLN A 304 -19.40 -10.57 16.28
CA GLN A 304 -18.56 -9.37 16.29
C GLN A 304 -17.17 -9.74 16.82
N ASP A 305 -16.13 -9.21 16.16
CA ASP A 305 -14.76 -9.51 16.51
C ASP A 305 -13.90 -8.26 16.22
N LEU A 306 -13.83 -7.38 17.18
CA LEU A 306 -13.00 -6.17 17.14
C LEU A 306 -11.75 -6.36 17.99
N PRO A 307 -10.58 -5.94 17.52
CA PRO A 307 -9.38 -5.95 18.35
C PRO A 307 -9.60 -5.13 19.62
N PRO A 308 -8.91 -5.42 20.73
CA PRO A 308 -8.91 -4.56 21.90
C PRO A 308 -8.44 -3.14 21.55
N LEU A 309 -8.84 -2.17 22.37
CA LEU A 309 -8.33 -0.80 22.32
C LEU A 309 -6.88 -0.75 22.76
#